data_947a0ac3057f112fd63bb30a0808efc1
#
_entry.id   947a0ac3057f112fd63bb30a0808efc1
#
_cell.length_a   1.000
_cell.length_b   1.000
_cell.length_c   1.000
_cell.angle_alpha   90.00
_cell.angle_beta   90.00
_cell.angle_gamma   90.00
#
_symmetry.space_group_name_H-M   'P 1'
#
loop_
_entity.id
_entity.type
_entity.pdbx_description
1 polymer ?
#
loop_
_entity_poly.entity_id
_entity_poly.type
_entity_poly.pdbx_seq_one_letter_code
_entity_poly.pdbx_strand_id
1 'polypeptide(L)'
;MIVMKTTQDKVLSVLQSVSGIVERRHTVPILANVLIRKTGDSVQFTTSDLEIQIRTTAELEGDVGNFATTVGARKLIDILRTMPSDQMVALETSQNKVILRGGKSKFTLQTMPAEDFPLVQESPGFGPVFSVPQKTLKDLLGQVAFAMAVHDIRYYLNGILFVAEGKQLSLVATDGHRLAFASALLDIEVPRQEVILPRKTVIEMQRLLSDAEGVIEMQFANNQAKFSFGGMEFVTKLVEGKFPDYNRVIPKNHKNRITLGRLALLATLQRTAILTSDKFKGVRLNIEPGTLRVASNNAEQEEAVDELDIDYAGDNIEIGFNVTYLIDALSNMSQEMVKLELSDGNSSALFTIPENATFKYVVMPMRI
;
A
#
# COMPACT_ATOMS: atom_id res chain seq x y z
N MET A 1 30.05 16.25 -20.65
CA MET A 1 29.09 15.24 -21.11
C MET A 1 27.68 15.59 -20.66
N ILE A 2 26.73 15.65 -21.60
CA ILE A 2 25.30 15.79 -21.30
C ILE A 2 24.76 14.41 -20.95
N VAL A 3 24.42 14.20 -19.68
CA VAL A 3 23.89 12.91 -19.19
C VAL A 3 22.49 12.67 -19.73
N MET A 4 21.65 13.73 -19.69
CA MET A 4 20.30 13.71 -20.22
C MET A 4 19.85 15.10 -20.62
N LYS A 5 18.99 15.18 -21.64
CA LYS A 5 18.37 16.40 -22.11
C LYS A 5 16.94 16.08 -22.57
N THR A 6 15.95 16.59 -21.85
CA THR A 6 14.54 16.34 -22.16
C THR A 6 13.67 17.37 -21.45
N THR A 7 12.35 17.26 -21.55
CA THR A 7 11.43 18.18 -20.89
C THR A 7 11.40 17.96 -19.37
N GLN A 8 11.15 19.03 -18.62
CA GLN A 8 11.08 19.04 -17.17
C GLN A 8 10.14 17.95 -16.63
N ASP A 9 8.94 17.82 -17.23
CA ASP A 9 7.92 16.85 -16.78
C ASP A 9 8.41 15.40 -16.84
N LYS A 10 9.18 15.05 -17.88
CA LYS A 10 9.75 13.69 -18.02
C LYS A 10 10.79 13.40 -16.94
N VAL A 11 11.72 14.31 -16.71
CA VAL A 11 12.76 14.15 -15.67
C VAL A 11 12.12 14.12 -14.28
N LEU A 12 11.20 15.04 -14.02
CA LEU A 12 10.51 15.11 -12.72
C LEU A 12 9.72 13.83 -12.44
N SER A 13 9.00 13.31 -13.42
CA SER A 13 8.24 12.06 -13.29
C SER A 13 9.13 10.88 -12.94
N VAL A 14 10.26 10.72 -13.62
CA VAL A 14 11.24 9.67 -13.35
C VAL A 14 11.81 9.78 -11.93
N LEU A 15 12.23 10.97 -11.53
CA LEU A 15 12.77 11.19 -10.18
C LEU A 15 11.73 10.96 -9.10
N GLN A 16 10.50 11.41 -9.29
CA GLN A 16 9.41 11.18 -8.33
C GLN A 16 9.08 9.70 -8.18
N SER A 17 9.18 8.92 -9.26
CA SER A 17 8.90 7.47 -9.20
C SER A 17 9.84 6.71 -8.26
N VAL A 18 11.08 7.15 -8.10
CA VAL A 18 12.07 6.48 -7.24
C VAL A 18 12.29 7.16 -5.90
N SER A 19 11.83 8.39 -5.71
CA SER A 19 12.24 9.24 -4.58
C SER A 19 11.33 9.16 -3.35
N GLY A 20 10.23 8.40 -3.41
CA GLY A 20 9.28 8.30 -2.29
C GLY A 20 9.85 7.69 -1.02
N ILE A 21 10.87 6.85 -1.15
CA ILE A 21 11.56 6.22 -0.02
C ILE A 21 12.73 7.04 0.52
N VAL A 22 13.11 8.12 -0.15
CA VAL A 22 14.22 8.98 0.27
C VAL A 22 13.81 9.79 1.50
N GLU A 23 14.51 9.59 2.60
CA GLU A 23 14.27 10.29 3.85
C GLU A 23 14.99 11.64 3.89
N ARG A 24 14.38 12.63 4.55
CA ARG A 24 14.99 13.97 4.71
C ARG A 24 16.25 13.93 5.55
N ARG A 25 16.29 13.07 6.54
CA ARG A 25 17.41 12.87 7.46
C ARG A 25 17.67 11.38 7.60
N HIS A 26 18.76 10.95 7.02
CA HIS A 26 19.24 9.57 7.17
C HIS A 26 20.60 9.61 7.86
N THR A 27 20.91 8.59 8.67
CA THR A 27 22.22 8.43 9.31
C THR A 27 23.35 8.24 8.32
N VAL A 28 23.04 7.77 7.10
CA VAL A 28 23.98 7.62 5.98
C VAL A 28 23.66 8.69 4.93
N PRO A 29 24.47 9.76 4.81
CA PRO A 29 24.14 10.92 3.97
C PRO A 29 23.88 10.62 2.50
N ILE A 30 24.61 9.66 1.92
CA ILE A 30 24.47 9.32 0.49
C ILE A 30 23.07 8.78 0.13
N LEU A 31 22.34 8.24 1.13
CA LEU A 31 20.98 7.74 0.92
C LEU A 31 19.93 8.84 0.71
N ALA A 32 20.30 10.10 0.95
CA ALA A 32 19.49 11.25 0.52
C ALA A 32 19.64 11.55 -0.97
N ASN A 33 20.60 10.92 -1.63
CA ASN A 33 20.90 11.08 -3.05
C ASN A 33 20.20 10.01 -3.90
N VAL A 34 20.02 10.35 -5.17
CA VAL A 34 19.68 9.40 -6.22
C VAL A 34 20.95 9.02 -6.96
N LEU A 35 21.15 7.71 -7.17
CA LEU A 35 22.22 7.19 -8.03
C LEU A 35 21.76 7.31 -9.48
N ILE A 36 22.53 8.03 -10.28
CA ILE A 36 22.30 8.20 -11.71
C ILE A 36 23.39 7.47 -12.46
N ARG A 37 23.00 6.48 -13.25
CA ARG A 37 23.92 5.68 -14.04
C ARG A 37 23.52 5.72 -15.51
N LYS A 38 24.39 6.26 -16.34
CA LYS A 38 24.22 6.26 -17.79
C LYS A 38 25.04 5.12 -18.39
N THR A 39 24.41 4.35 -19.27
CA THR A 39 25.03 3.29 -20.05
C THR A 39 24.52 3.41 -21.48
N GLY A 40 25.36 3.85 -22.41
CA GLY A 40 24.93 4.14 -23.78
C GLY A 40 23.92 5.27 -23.83
N ASP A 41 22.72 4.96 -24.31
CA ASP A 41 21.57 5.90 -24.37
C ASP A 41 20.66 5.80 -23.15
N SER A 42 20.82 4.78 -22.33
CA SER A 42 19.97 4.47 -21.20
C SER A 42 20.45 5.17 -19.92
N VAL A 43 19.54 5.75 -19.17
CA VAL A 43 19.81 6.37 -17.87
C VAL A 43 19.00 5.64 -16.79
N GLN A 44 19.70 5.15 -15.80
CA GLN A 44 19.13 4.47 -14.63
C GLN A 44 19.14 5.40 -13.42
N PHE A 45 18.02 5.43 -12.70
CA PHE A 45 17.86 6.17 -11.44
C PHE A 45 17.58 5.15 -10.34
N THR A 46 18.37 5.16 -9.29
CA THR A 46 18.23 4.24 -8.16
C THR A 46 18.23 5.01 -6.85
N THR A 47 17.27 4.70 -6.00
CA THR A 47 17.22 5.15 -4.61
C THR A 47 17.19 3.97 -3.67
N SER A 48 17.60 4.16 -2.43
CA SER A 48 17.60 3.13 -1.40
C SER A 48 17.47 3.74 -0.01
N ASP A 49 16.89 2.99 0.89
CA ASP A 49 16.92 3.28 2.34
C ASP A 49 17.55 2.12 3.13
N LEU A 50 18.26 1.21 2.47
CA LEU A 50 18.85 -0.04 2.94
C LEU A 50 17.86 -1.20 3.09
N GLU A 51 16.57 -0.92 3.16
CA GLU A 51 15.52 -1.94 3.24
C GLU A 51 14.78 -2.08 1.91
N ILE A 52 14.58 -0.96 1.24
CA ILE A 52 13.90 -0.88 -0.06
C ILE A 52 14.86 -0.24 -1.06
N GLN A 53 14.93 -0.81 -2.26
CA GLN A 53 15.62 -0.21 -3.41
C GLN A 53 14.65 -0.11 -4.58
N ILE A 54 14.57 1.08 -5.17
CA ILE A 54 13.76 1.33 -6.36
C ILE A 54 14.67 1.81 -7.47
N ARG A 55 14.55 1.16 -8.62
CA ARG A 55 15.29 1.49 -9.84
C ARG A 55 14.33 1.70 -10.99
N THR A 56 14.53 2.75 -11.74
CA THR A 56 13.85 2.96 -13.01
C THR A 56 14.86 3.22 -14.10
N THR A 57 14.56 2.79 -15.31
CA THR A 57 15.39 3.01 -16.49
C THR A 57 14.59 3.81 -17.49
N ALA A 58 15.19 4.87 -18.04
CA ALA A 58 14.59 5.70 -19.05
C ALA A 58 15.56 5.95 -20.19
N GLU A 59 15.04 6.00 -21.42
CA GLU A 59 15.77 6.47 -22.58
C GLU A 59 15.57 7.99 -22.67
N LEU A 60 16.62 8.74 -22.32
CA LEU A 60 16.61 10.20 -22.33
C LEU A 60 17.69 10.67 -23.26
N GLU A 61 17.38 11.67 -24.07
CA GLU A 61 18.35 12.25 -25.01
C GLU A 61 19.57 12.79 -24.25
N GLY A 62 20.74 12.73 -24.89
CA GLY A 62 21.99 13.19 -24.33
C GLY A 62 23.17 12.58 -25.09
N ASP A 63 24.37 12.76 -24.57
CA ASP A 63 25.57 12.15 -25.15
C ASP A 63 25.57 10.65 -24.91
N VAL A 64 25.99 9.88 -25.89
CA VAL A 64 26.20 8.43 -25.73
C VAL A 64 27.48 8.19 -24.92
N GLY A 65 27.40 7.35 -23.91
CA GLY A 65 28.58 7.01 -23.11
C GLY A 65 28.22 6.46 -21.73
N ASN A 66 29.22 6.26 -20.91
CA ASN A 66 29.11 5.69 -19.57
C ASN A 66 29.44 6.76 -18.52
N PHE A 67 28.57 6.90 -17.54
CA PHE A 67 28.75 7.83 -16.44
C PHE A 67 27.94 7.37 -15.23
N ALA A 68 28.47 7.56 -14.03
CA ALA A 68 27.72 7.30 -12.80
C ALA A 68 28.08 8.32 -11.73
N THR A 69 27.08 8.80 -11.01
CA THR A 69 27.24 9.70 -9.87
C THR A 69 26.03 9.63 -8.96
N THR A 70 26.10 10.30 -7.81
CA THR A 70 24.93 10.51 -6.94
C THR A 70 24.75 11.99 -6.66
N VAL A 71 23.51 12.42 -6.59
CA VAL A 71 23.15 13.82 -6.32
C VAL A 71 21.89 13.88 -5.47
N GLY A 72 21.71 14.94 -4.68
CA GLY A 72 20.56 15.08 -3.79
C GLY A 72 19.23 14.97 -4.52
N ALA A 73 18.47 13.95 -4.24
CA ALA A 73 17.19 13.66 -4.92
C ALA A 73 16.18 14.80 -4.73
N ARG A 74 16.00 15.27 -3.50
CA ARG A 74 15.06 16.35 -3.19
C ARG A 74 15.48 17.69 -3.81
N LYS A 75 16.76 17.97 -3.82
CA LYS A 75 17.29 19.18 -4.45
C LYS A 75 16.93 19.22 -5.93
N LEU A 76 17.16 18.11 -6.64
CA LEU A 76 16.77 18.02 -8.06
C LEU A 76 15.27 18.21 -8.26
N ILE A 77 14.47 17.53 -7.45
CA ILE A 77 13.00 17.62 -7.54
C ILE A 77 12.52 19.03 -7.24
N ASP A 78 13.02 19.66 -6.18
CA ASP A 78 12.61 21.01 -5.79
C ASP A 78 12.98 22.05 -6.86
N ILE A 79 14.17 21.93 -7.46
CA ILE A 79 14.58 22.78 -8.57
C ILE A 79 13.67 22.58 -9.78
N LEU A 80 13.43 21.34 -10.19
CA LEU A 80 12.57 21.02 -11.34
C LEU A 80 11.14 21.54 -11.16
N ARG A 81 10.60 21.45 -9.96
CA ARG A 81 9.26 21.96 -9.65
C ARG A 81 9.10 23.48 -9.85
N THR A 82 10.18 24.23 -9.83
CA THR A 82 10.14 25.69 -10.08
C THR A 82 10.10 26.04 -11.57
N MET A 83 10.27 25.06 -12.45
CA MET A 83 10.31 25.24 -13.89
C MET A 83 8.99 24.86 -14.56
N PRO A 84 8.64 25.45 -15.71
CA PRO A 84 7.50 25.02 -16.51
C PRO A 84 7.65 23.56 -16.96
N SER A 85 6.53 22.85 -17.07
CA SER A 85 6.51 21.41 -17.41
C SER A 85 7.09 21.08 -18.79
N ASP A 86 6.97 22.00 -19.73
CA ASP A 86 7.48 21.88 -21.11
C ASP A 86 8.91 22.42 -21.29
N GLN A 87 9.50 22.95 -20.23
CA GLN A 87 10.87 23.48 -20.27
C GLN A 87 11.88 22.38 -20.58
N MET A 88 12.71 22.59 -21.60
CA MET A 88 13.86 21.71 -21.84
C MET A 88 14.87 21.88 -20.73
N VAL A 89 15.30 20.80 -20.15
CA VAL A 89 16.33 20.75 -19.11
C VAL A 89 17.45 19.80 -19.53
N ALA A 90 18.67 20.10 -19.09
CA ALA A 90 19.83 19.25 -19.32
C ALA A 90 20.61 19.06 -18.03
N LEU A 91 21.04 17.83 -17.77
CA LEU A 91 21.96 17.49 -16.70
C LEU A 91 23.32 17.19 -17.30
N GLU A 92 24.32 17.96 -16.89
CA GLU A 92 25.67 17.86 -17.39
C GLU A 92 26.66 17.50 -16.30
N THR A 93 27.72 16.76 -16.66
CA THR A 93 28.84 16.49 -15.75
C THR A 93 29.83 17.63 -15.75
N SER A 94 30.37 17.97 -14.59
CA SER A 94 31.44 18.98 -14.43
C SER A 94 32.35 18.58 -13.27
N GLN A 95 33.43 17.87 -13.54
CA GLN A 95 34.37 17.36 -12.53
C GLN A 95 33.61 16.57 -11.43
N ASN A 96 33.63 17.04 -10.18
CA ASN A 96 32.95 16.43 -9.05
C ASN A 96 31.56 17.03 -8.79
N LYS A 97 30.95 17.64 -9.79
CA LYS A 97 29.64 18.32 -9.70
C LYS A 97 28.78 17.95 -10.88
N VAL A 98 27.50 18.17 -10.75
CA VAL A 98 26.58 18.17 -11.88
C VAL A 98 25.95 19.54 -12.04
N ILE A 99 25.64 19.89 -13.26
CA ILE A 99 25.01 21.13 -13.63
C ILE A 99 23.66 20.84 -14.23
N LEU A 100 22.61 21.38 -13.62
CA LEU A 100 21.25 21.33 -14.18
C LEU A 100 20.94 22.66 -14.83
N ARG A 101 20.68 22.64 -16.14
CA ARG A 101 20.31 23.82 -16.94
C ARG A 101 18.86 23.73 -17.37
N GLY A 102 18.17 24.86 -17.29
CA GLY A 102 16.83 25.00 -17.82
C GLY A 102 16.58 26.46 -18.20
N GLY A 103 16.32 26.73 -19.48
CA GLY A 103 16.22 28.12 -19.98
C GLY A 103 17.47 28.90 -19.68
N LYS A 104 17.35 30.02 -18.96
CA LYS A 104 18.47 30.84 -18.51
C LYS A 104 19.01 30.46 -17.13
N SER A 105 18.41 29.47 -16.48
CA SER A 105 18.79 29.06 -15.13
C SER A 105 19.89 27.99 -15.18
N LYS A 106 20.81 28.09 -14.25
CA LYS A 106 21.92 27.15 -14.07
C LYS A 106 22.09 26.83 -12.60
N PHE A 107 22.05 25.56 -12.27
CA PHE A 107 22.23 25.06 -10.91
C PHE A 107 23.44 24.12 -10.88
N THR A 108 24.39 24.41 -10.01
CA THR A 108 25.58 23.58 -9.83
C THR A 108 25.45 22.83 -8.50
N LEU A 109 25.39 21.50 -8.56
CA LEU A 109 25.10 20.63 -7.44
C LEU A 109 26.30 19.75 -7.07
N GLN A 110 26.54 19.59 -5.78
CA GLN A 110 27.55 18.66 -5.26
C GLN A 110 27.11 17.23 -5.50
N THR A 111 28.09 16.36 -5.72
CA THR A 111 27.90 14.94 -5.92
C THR A 111 28.66 14.14 -4.87
N MET A 112 28.23 12.87 -4.70
CA MET A 112 29.02 11.86 -4.02
C MET A 112 29.31 10.72 -4.99
N PRO A 113 30.45 10.03 -4.85
CA PRO A 113 30.83 8.95 -5.78
C PRO A 113 29.77 7.83 -5.85
N ALA A 114 29.51 7.37 -7.06
CA ALA A 114 28.59 6.27 -7.28
C ALA A 114 29.02 4.98 -6.56
N GLU A 115 30.33 4.76 -6.44
CA GLU A 115 30.91 3.58 -5.77
C GLU A 115 30.53 3.50 -4.28
N ASP A 116 30.26 4.63 -3.67
CA ASP A 116 29.88 4.72 -2.24
C ASP A 116 28.39 4.50 -2.02
N PHE A 117 27.59 4.43 -3.08
CA PHE A 117 26.16 4.19 -2.96
C PHE A 117 25.88 2.71 -2.64
N PRO A 118 25.25 2.40 -1.46
CA PRO A 118 25.02 1.03 -1.05
C PRO A 118 23.85 0.42 -1.82
N LEU A 119 24.15 -0.48 -2.73
CA LEU A 119 23.12 -1.25 -3.44
C LEU A 119 22.66 -2.43 -2.59
N VAL A 120 21.37 -2.71 -2.62
CA VAL A 120 20.82 -3.91 -1.98
C VAL A 120 21.27 -5.12 -2.76
N GLN A 121 21.94 -6.06 -2.08
CA GLN A 121 22.37 -7.32 -2.69
C GLN A 121 21.16 -8.24 -2.82
N GLU A 122 20.87 -8.69 -4.04
CA GLU A 122 19.81 -9.65 -4.27
C GLU A 122 20.10 -10.99 -3.60
N SER A 123 19.10 -11.52 -2.92
CA SER A 123 19.18 -12.84 -2.29
C SER A 123 19.31 -13.94 -3.33
N PRO A 124 20.11 -14.99 -3.10
CA PRO A 124 20.01 -16.19 -3.90
C PRO A 124 18.70 -16.94 -3.59
N GLY A 125 18.17 -17.66 -4.55
CA GLY A 125 17.03 -18.54 -4.31
C GLY A 125 15.67 -17.89 -4.39
N PHE A 126 15.50 -16.89 -5.26
CA PHE A 126 14.17 -16.44 -5.62
C PHE A 126 13.36 -17.58 -6.26
N GLY A 127 12.08 -17.67 -5.85
CA GLY A 127 11.14 -18.60 -6.45
C GLY A 127 10.73 -18.21 -7.87
N PRO A 128 9.74 -18.89 -8.44
CA PRO A 128 9.28 -18.59 -9.80
C PRO A 128 8.71 -17.19 -9.91
N VAL A 129 8.83 -16.61 -11.10
CA VAL A 129 8.18 -15.34 -11.45
C VAL A 129 6.69 -15.61 -11.69
N PHE A 130 5.84 -14.84 -11.06
CA PHE A 130 4.42 -14.87 -11.29
C PHE A 130 3.89 -13.44 -11.40
N SER A 131 2.72 -13.26 -11.98
CA SER A 131 2.19 -11.92 -12.21
C SER A 131 0.68 -11.83 -12.04
N VAL A 132 0.26 -10.60 -11.80
CA VAL A 132 -1.13 -10.14 -11.90
C VAL A 132 -1.14 -8.80 -12.63
N PRO A 133 -2.28 -8.35 -13.17
CA PRO A 133 -2.40 -6.98 -13.67
C PRO A 133 -2.06 -5.96 -12.56
N GLN A 134 -1.41 -4.87 -12.91
CA GLN A 134 -1.07 -3.80 -11.94
C GLN A 134 -2.31 -3.33 -11.16
N LYS A 135 -3.41 -3.12 -11.89
CA LYS A 135 -4.69 -2.71 -11.29
C LYS A 135 -5.18 -3.72 -10.25
N THR A 136 -5.02 -5.00 -10.52
CA THR A 136 -5.41 -6.07 -9.58
C THR A 136 -4.64 -5.97 -8.27
N LEU A 137 -3.32 -5.82 -8.31
CA LEU A 137 -2.53 -5.67 -7.09
C LEU A 137 -2.86 -4.36 -6.36
N LYS A 138 -3.06 -3.28 -7.09
CA LYS A 138 -3.48 -2.00 -6.51
C LYS A 138 -4.80 -2.14 -5.75
N ASP A 139 -5.78 -2.82 -6.34
CA ASP A 139 -7.08 -3.07 -5.72
C ASP A 139 -6.95 -3.97 -4.49
N LEU A 140 -6.17 -5.04 -4.58
CA LEU A 140 -5.91 -5.94 -3.43
C LEU A 140 -5.28 -5.20 -2.26
N LEU A 141 -4.26 -4.38 -2.51
CA LEU A 141 -3.61 -3.57 -1.47
C LEU A 141 -4.61 -2.59 -0.84
N GLY A 142 -5.43 -1.93 -1.65
CA GLY A 142 -6.47 -1.02 -1.15
C GLY A 142 -7.52 -1.71 -0.28
N GLN A 143 -7.80 -2.99 -0.54
CA GLN A 143 -8.77 -3.77 0.22
C GLN A 143 -8.26 -4.25 1.59
N VAL A 144 -6.95 -4.29 1.81
CA VAL A 144 -6.40 -4.85 3.05
C VAL A 144 -5.48 -3.91 3.82
N ALA A 145 -4.81 -2.96 3.16
CA ALA A 145 -3.75 -2.16 3.77
C ALA A 145 -4.19 -1.36 5.01
N PHE A 146 -5.43 -0.88 5.05
CA PHE A 146 -5.97 -0.13 6.18
C PHE A 146 -6.01 -0.95 7.48
N ALA A 147 -6.01 -2.28 7.40
CA ALA A 147 -6.06 -3.19 8.55
C ALA A 147 -4.69 -3.53 9.13
N MET A 148 -3.58 -3.06 8.53
CA MET A 148 -2.25 -3.24 9.09
C MET A 148 -2.14 -2.57 10.45
N ALA A 149 -1.37 -3.17 11.37
CA ALA A 149 -0.97 -2.51 12.58
C ALA A 149 0.02 -1.37 12.30
N VAL A 150 0.09 -0.40 13.21
CA VAL A 150 1.01 0.73 13.16
C VAL A 150 1.81 0.73 14.46
N HIS A 151 3.12 0.52 14.35
CA HIS A 151 4.04 0.49 15.49
C HIS A 151 3.63 -0.50 16.60
N ASP A 152 3.08 -1.65 16.22
CA ASP A 152 2.79 -2.73 17.16
C ASP A 152 4.11 -3.43 17.55
N ILE A 153 4.22 -3.83 18.83
CA ILE A 153 5.37 -4.61 19.30
C ILE A 153 5.48 -5.97 18.61
N ARG A 154 4.35 -6.49 18.16
CA ARG A 154 4.29 -7.66 17.26
C ARG A 154 4.61 -7.18 15.84
N TYR A 155 5.90 -6.99 15.55
CA TYR A 155 6.39 -6.36 14.32
C TYR A 155 5.89 -7.04 13.04
N TYR A 156 5.58 -8.33 13.07
CA TYR A 156 5.00 -9.06 11.93
C TYR A 156 3.58 -8.60 11.56
N LEU A 157 2.91 -7.81 12.41
CA LEU A 157 1.61 -7.20 12.10
C LEU A 157 1.74 -5.83 11.42
N ASN A 158 2.93 -5.23 11.42
CA ASN A 158 3.19 -3.94 10.76
C ASN A 158 3.49 -4.14 9.26
N GLY A 159 2.66 -4.91 8.58
CA GLY A 159 2.82 -5.23 7.17
C GLY A 159 1.66 -6.05 6.64
N ILE A 160 1.83 -6.55 5.43
CA ILE A 160 0.84 -7.41 4.76
C ILE A 160 1.47 -8.79 4.50
N LEU A 161 0.75 -9.83 4.87
CA LEU A 161 1.07 -11.20 4.46
C LEU A 161 0.65 -11.40 3.00
N PHE A 162 1.59 -11.84 2.17
CA PHE A 162 1.34 -12.33 0.82
C PHE A 162 1.47 -13.84 0.81
N VAL A 163 0.45 -14.53 0.34
CA VAL A 163 0.46 -16.00 0.15
C VAL A 163 0.22 -16.29 -1.32
N ALA A 164 1.21 -16.85 -1.98
CA ALA A 164 1.07 -17.36 -3.35
C ALA A 164 1.02 -18.90 -3.28
N GLU A 165 -0.05 -19.49 -3.79
CA GLU A 165 -0.22 -20.95 -3.77
C GLU A 165 -1.16 -21.38 -4.90
N GLY A 166 -0.73 -22.35 -5.73
CA GLY A 166 -1.50 -22.74 -6.90
C GLY A 166 -1.66 -21.56 -7.84
N LYS A 167 -2.88 -21.27 -8.24
CA LYS A 167 -3.23 -20.10 -9.07
C LYS A 167 -3.80 -18.93 -8.25
N GLN A 168 -3.52 -18.87 -6.97
CA GLN A 168 -4.08 -17.84 -6.10
C GLN A 168 -3.01 -17.02 -5.41
N LEU A 169 -3.20 -15.70 -5.41
CA LEU A 169 -2.49 -14.76 -4.56
C LEU A 169 -3.46 -14.23 -3.52
N SER A 170 -3.12 -14.37 -2.25
CA SER A 170 -3.90 -13.84 -1.13
C SER A 170 -3.09 -12.81 -0.37
N LEU A 171 -3.74 -11.72 0.00
CA LEU A 171 -3.18 -10.68 0.86
C LEU A 171 -3.98 -10.64 2.15
N VAL A 172 -3.27 -10.56 3.28
CA VAL A 172 -3.88 -10.51 4.61
C VAL A 172 -3.21 -9.44 5.45
N ALA A 173 -4.02 -8.62 6.11
CA ALA A 173 -3.55 -7.63 7.09
C ALA A 173 -4.41 -7.72 8.35
N THR A 174 -3.79 -7.56 9.51
CA THR A 174 -4.48 -7.53 10.81
C THR A 174 -3.70 -6.71 11.82
N ASP A 175 -4.41 -6.11 12.76
CA ASP A 175 -3.83 -5.42 13.92
C ASP A 175 -4.17 -6.13 15.26
N GLY A 176 -4.76 -7.33 15.17
CA GLY A 176 -5.22 -8.10 16.31
C GLY A 176 -6.67 -7.83 16.72
N HIS A 177 -7.30 -6.80 16.18
CA HIS A 177 -8.70 -6.43 16.44
C HIS A 177 -9.60 -6.62 15.23
N ARG A 178 -9.02 -6.58 14.06
CA ARG A 178 -9.68 -6.74 12.77
C ARG A 178 -8.72 -7.40 11.79
N LEU A 179 -9.25 -8.04 10.78
CA LEU A 179 -8.48 -8.71 9.74
C LEU A 179 -9.14 -8.51 8.39
N ALA A 180 -8.35 -8.10 7.39
CA ALA A 180 -8.78 -8.01 6.01
C ALA A 180 -8.06 -9.06 5.17
N PHE A 181 -8.82 -9.74 4.33
CA PHE A 181 -8.36 -10.75 3.39
C PHE A 181 -8.87 -10.41 1.99
N ALA A 182 -7.99 -10.44 1.02
CA ALA A 182 -8.37 -10.31 -0.39
C ALA A 182 -7.53 -11.25 -1.26
N SER A 183 -8.10 -11.76 -2.32
CA SER A 183 -7.40 -12.67 -3.22
C SER A 183 -7.69 -12.41 -4.68
N ALA A 184 -6.78 -12.86 -5.55
CA ALA A 184 -6.89 -12.79 -6.99
C ALA A 184 -6.23 -14.00 -7.63
N LEU A 185 -6.54 -14.25 -8.91
CA LEU A 185 -5.94 -15.32 -9.68
C LEU A 185 -4.59 -14.91 -10.25
N LEU A 186 -3.64 -15.84 -10.19
CA LEU A 186 -2.33 -15.72 -10.83
C LEU A 186 -2.38 -16.18 -12.29
N ASP A 187 -1.38 -15.76 -13.07
CA ASP A 187 -1.16 -16.19 -14.45
C ASP A 187 -0.67 -17.65 -14.56
N ILE A 188 0.06 -18.13 -13.56
CA ILE A 188 0.62 -19.48 -13.50
C ILE A 188 0.37 -20.14 -12.16
N GLU A 189 0.52 -21.46 -12.10
CA GLU A 189 0.56 -22.19 -10.84
C GLU A 189 1.94 -22.08 -10.19
N VAL A 190 1.96 -21.81 -8.88
CA VAL A 190 3.19 -21.69 -8.09
C VAL A 190 3.13 -22.56 -6.83
N PRO A 191 4.29 -23.04 -6.35
CA PRO A 191 4.36 -23.68 -5.03
C PRO A 191 4.04 -22.64 -3.95
N ARG A 192 3.56 -23.11 -2.79
CA ARG A 192 3.23 -22.23 -1.68
C ARG A 192 4.44 -21.43 -1.21
N GLN A 193 4.29 -20.12 -1.19
CA GLN A 193 5.23 -19.17 -0.61
C GLN A 193 4.48 -18.15 0.23
N GLU A 194 4.97 -17.85 1.42
CA GLU A 194 4.45 -16.83 2.31
C GLU A 194 5.51 -15.81 2.62
N VAL A 195 5.20 -14.53 2.47
CA VAL A 195 6.09 -13.43 2.81
C VAL A 195 5.30 -12.29 3.47
N ILE A 196 5.96 -11.54 4.33
CA ILE A 196 5.38 -10.35 4.96
C ILE A 196 6.07 -9.11 4.41
N LEU A 197 5.34 -8.29 3.66
CA LEU A 197 5.84 -7.02 3.17
C LEU A 197 5.73 -5.97 4.28
N PRO A 198 6.82 -5.22 4.56
CA PRO A 198 6.79 -4.14 5.56
C PRO A 198 5.79 -3.05 5.18
N ARG A 199 5.24 -2.38 6.18
CA ARG A 199 4.30 -1.27 5.99
C ARG A 199 4.83 -0.18 5.05
N LYS A 200 6.09 0.22 5.19
CA LYS A 200 6.71 1.23 4.32
C LYS A 200 6.69 0.79 2.85
N THR A 201 7.00 -0.48 2.60
CA THR A 201 6.95 -1.08 1.25
C THR A 201 5.53 -1.05 0.69
N VAL A 202 4.54 -1.43 1.50
CA VAL A 202 3.13 -1.42 1.08
C VAL A 202 2.67 -0.02 0.69
N ILE A 203 2.98 0.98 1.51
CA ILE A 203 2.60 2.38 1.24
C ILE A 203 3.25 2.88 -0.06
N GLU A 204 4.52 2.56 -0.27
CA GLU A 204 5.22 2.94 -1.50
C GLU A 204 4.66 2.23 -2.73
N MET A 205 4.34 0.95 -2.63
CA MET A 205 3.68 0.20 -3.70
C MET A 205 2.33 0.82 -4.07
N GLN A 206 1.52 1.19 -3.08
CA GLN A 206 0.23 1.85 -3.33
C GLN A 206 0.39 3.19 -4.06
N ARG A 207 1.45 3.92 -3.75
CA ARG A 207 1.76 5.18 -4.44
C ARG A 207 2.17 4.98 -5.89
N LEU A 208 2.93 3.93 -6.18
CA LEU A 208 3.51 3.68 -7.50
C LEU A 208 2.60 2.94 -8.46
N LEU A 209 1.74 2.05 -7.96
CA LEU A 209 0.81 1.31 -8.79
C LEU A 209 -0.27 2.23 -9.36
N SER A 210 -0.64 1.98 -10.59
CA SER A 210 -1.65 2.76 -11.32
C SER A 210 -2.71 1.86 -11.96
N ASP A 211 -3.71 2.47 -12.58
CA ASP A 211 -4.71 1.77 -13.38
C ASP A 211 -4.23 1.53 -14.83
N ALA A 212 -2.95 1.80 -15.11
CA ALA A 212 -2.37 1.56 -16.42
C ALA A 212 -2.46 0.08 -16.81
N GLU A 213 -2.57 -0.18 -18.09
CA GLU A 213 -2.46 -1.52 -18.63
C GLU A 213 -1.05 -2.07 -18.38
N GLY A 214 -0.98 -3.36 -18.17
CA GLY A 214 0.27 -4.08 -17.90
C GLY A 214 0.20 -4.89 -16.62
N VAL A 215 1.21 -5.72 -16.47
CA VAL A 215 1.31 -6.63 -15.33
C VAL A 215 2.40 -6.17 -14.38
N ILE A 216 2.28 -6.60 -13.13
CA ILE A 216 3.37 -6.57 -12.16
C ILE A 216 3.88 -8.00 -11.98
N GLU A 217 5.17 -8.19 -12.23
CA GLU A 217 5.86 -9.45 -11.98
C GLU A 217 6.40 -9.48 -10.56
N MET A 218 6.28 -10.61 -9.90
CA MET A 218 6.69 -10.81 -8.52
C MET A 218 7.55 -12.05 -8.38
N GLN A 219 8.54 -11.96 -7.51
CA GLN A 219 9.36 -13.10 -7.07
C GLN A 219 9.62 -12.98 -5.57
N PHE A 220 9.54 -14.09 -4.87
CA PHE A 220 9.82 -14.15 -3.43
C PHE A 220 11.02 -15.01 -3.13
N ALA A 221 11.85 -14.54 -2.22
CA ALA A 221 12.89 -15.30 -1.54
C ALA A 221 12.58 -15.31 -0.03
N ASN A 222 13.40 -15.97 0.78
CA ASN A 222 13.14 -16.06 2.21
C ASN A 222 13.17 -14.70 2.93
N ASN A 223 14.00 -13.78 2.47
CA ASN A 223 14.24 -12.49 3.13
C ASN A 223 14.03 -11.28 2.23
N GLN A 224 13.64 -11.48 0.99
CA GLN A 224 13.41 -10.43 0.00
C GLN A 224 12.23 -10.74 -0.90
N ALA A 225 11.60 -9.68 -1.38
CA ALA A 225 10.66 -9.74 -2.50
C ALA A 225 11.11 -8.78 -3.60
N LYS A 226 10.86 -9.18 -4.84
CA LYS A 226 11.19 -8.40 -6.03
C LYS A 226 9.95 -8.19 -6.87
N PHE A 227 9.76 -6.96 -7.32
CA PHE A 227 8.63 -6.55 -8.14
C PHE A 227 9.14 -5.81 -9.37
N SER A 228 8.54 -6.08 -10.53
CA SER A 228 8.87 -5.41 -11.79
C SER A 228 7.59 -4.96 -12.48
N PHE A 229 7.47 -3.68 -12.75
CA PHE A 229 6.31 -3.09 -13.43
C PHE A 229 6.66 -1.69 -13.97
N GLY A 230 6.10 -1.34 -15.12
CA GLY A 230 6.23 0.00 -15.68
C GLY A 230 7.67 0.51 -15.86
N GLY A 231 8.61 -0.39 -16.19
CA GLY A 231 10.03 -0.04 -16.30
C GLY A 231 10.77 0.13 -14.98
N MET A 232 10.10 -0.12 -13.85
CA MET A 232 10.69 -0.08 -12.51
C MET A 232 11.01 -1.48 -12.01
N GLU A 233 12.10 -1.58 -11.26
CA GLU A 233 12.42 -2.70 -10.40
C GLU A 233 12.38 -2.25 -8.94
N PHE A 234 11.73 -3.05 -8.13
CA PHE A 234 11.53 -2.79 -6.72
C PHE A 234 11.98 -4.01 -5.92
N VAL A 235 12.99 -3.84 -5.09
CA VAL A 235 13.49 -4.90 -4.20
C VAL A 235 13.28 -4.46 -2.76
N THR A 236 12.67 -5.30 -1.94
CA THR A 236 12.41 -5.01 -0.55
C THR A 236 12.85 -6.15 0.37
N LYS A 237 13.41 -5.80 1.53
CA LYS A 237 13.53 -6.75 2.62
C LYS A 237 12.15 -7.11 3.16
N LEU A 238 12.02 -8.31 3.67
CA LEU A 238 10.79 -8.82 4.26
C LEU A 238 10.82 -8.72 5.77
N VAL A 239 9.64 -8.69 6.38
CA VAL A 239 9.52 -8.79 7.83
C VAL A 239 9.69 -10.25 8.24
N GLU A 240 10.60 -10.51 9.19
CA GLU A 240 10.75 -11.83 9.78
C GLU A 240 9.65 -12.08 10.81
N GLY A 241 9.29 -13.33 10.99
CA GLY A 241 8.30 -13.74 11.98
C GLY A 241 7.20 -14.59 11.37
N LYS A 242 6.32 -15.05 12.25
CA LYS A 242 5.19 -15.88 11.85
C LYS A 242 3.89 -15.07 11.96
N PHE A 243 3.27 -14.85 10.81
CA PHE A 243 1.96 -14.21 10.76
C PHE A 243 0.90 -15.14 11.37
N PRO A 244 -0.12 -14.60 12.07
CA PRO A 244 -1.20 -15.42 12.62
C PRO A 244 -1.90 -16.26 11.56
N ASP A 245 -2.38 -17.43 11.96
CA ASP A 245 -3.16 -18.31 11.07
C ASP A 245 -4.54 -17.68 10.81
N TYR A 246 -4.65 -16.94 9.71
CA TYR A 246 -5.86 -16.21 9.35
C TYR A 246 -7.05 -17.15 9.06
N ASN A 247 -6.82 -18.41 8.66
CA ASN A 247 -7.89 -19.36 8.44
C ASN A 247 -8.63 -19.71 9.72
N ARG A 248 -7.95 -19.61 10.86
CA ARG A 248 -8.57 -19.83 12.18
C ARG A 248 -9.32 -18.60 12.68
N VAL A 249 -8.93 -17.43 12.23
CA VAL A 249 -9.55 -16.16 12.64
C VAL A 249 -10.84 -15.90 11.86
N ILE A 250 -10.87 -16.24 10.59
CA ILE A 250 -12.04 -16.00 9.73
C ILE A 250 -13.18 -16.94 10.17
N PRO A 251 -14.31 -16.39 10.65
CA PRO A 251 -15.45 -17.20 11.08
C PRO A 251 -16.04 -17.98 9.92
N LYS A 252 -16.57 -19.15 10.22
CA LYS A 252 -17.26 -19.99 9.26
C LYS A 252 -18.65 -20.32 9.77
N ASN A 253 -19.61 -20.46 8.86
CA ASN A 253 -20.95 -20.93 9.18
C ASN A 253 -21.73 -20.02 10.13
N HIS A 254 -21.62 -18.69 9.94
CA HIS A 254 -22.48 -17.74 10.64
C HIS A 254 -23.96 -18.02 10.33
N LYS A 255 -24.77 -17.98 11.36
CA LYS A 255 -26.20 -18.26 11.28
C LYS A 255 -27.02 -17.12 10.68
N ASN A 256 -26.67 -15.89 10.99
CA ASN A 256 -27.44 -14.71 10.62
C ASN A 256 -26.68 -13.90 9.58
N ARG A 257 -27.37 -13.54 8.50
CA ARG A 257 -26.80 -12.86 7.33
C ARG A 257 -27.70 -11.72 6.92
N ILE A 258 -27.10 -10.56 6.65
CA ILE A 258 -27.78 -9.36 6.23
C ILE A 258 -27.06 -8.80 5.00
N THR A 259 -27.81 -8.58 3.91
CA THR A 259 -27.30 -7.88 2.73
C THR A 259 -27.88 -6.48 2.75
N LEU A 260 -27.02 -5.46 2.67
CA LEU A 260 -27.44 -4.07 2.73
C LEU A 260 -26.55 -3.17 1.89
N GLY A 261 -27.05 -1.95 1.64
CA GLY A 261 -26.31 -0.95 0.87
C GLY A 261 -25.08 -0.46 1.62
N ARG A 262 -23.93 -0.52 0.99
CA ARG A 262 -22.64 -0.11 1.57
C ARG A 262 -22.64 1.37 1.96
N LEU A 263 -23.05 2.27 1.05
CA LEU A 263 -23.04 3.71 1.30
C LEU A 263 -24.07 4.12 2.38
N ALA A 264 -25.22 3.46 2.43
CA ALA A 264 -26.21 3.73 3.47
C ALA A 264 -25.69 3.34 4.86
N LEU A 265 -25.07 2.17 4.98
CA LEU A 265 -24.44 1.74 6.25
C LEU A 265 -23.28 2.66 6.63
N LEU A 266 -22.40 2.99 5.68
CA LEU A 266 -21.28 3.90 5.91
C LEU A 266 -21.75 5.26 6.42
N ALA A 267 -22.78 5.85 5.80
CA ALA A 267 -23.33 7.14 6.21
C ALA A 267 -23.91 7.09 7.64
N THR A 268 -24.63 6.04 7.97
CA THR A 268 -25.16 5.83 9.33
C THR A 268 -24.05 5.73 10.37
N LEU A 269 -22.99 4.98 10.08
CA LEU A 269 -21.83 4.86 10.97
C LEU A 269 -21.08 6.17 11.12
N GLN A 270 -20.89 6.92 10.03
CA GLN A 270 -20.25 8.25 10.08
C GLN A 270 -21.05 9.24 10.92
N ARG A 271 -22.38 9.25 10.83
CA ARG A 271 -23.24 10.09 11.66
C ARG A 271 -23.14 9.73 13.13
N THR A 272 -23.27 8.46 13.47
CA THR A 272 -23.22 8.01 14.87
C THR A 272 -21.82 8.10 15.47
N ALA A 273 -20.77 8.04 14.65
CA ALA A 273 -19.39 8.20 15.11
C ALA A 273 -19.11 9.58 15.72
N ILE A 274 -19.87 10.61 15.35
CA ILE A 274 -19.68 11.99 15.83
C ILE A 274 -19.81 12.07 17.36
N LEU A 275 -20.72 11.30 17.94
CA LEU A 275 -20.99 11.30 19.39
C LEU A 275 -20.42 10.07 20.11
N THR A 276 -19.37 9.47 19.58
CA THR A 276 -18.62 8.43 20.30
C THR A 276 -17.61 9.04 21.26
N SER A 277 -17.20 8.26 22.28
CA SER A 277 -16.07 8.61 23.13
C SER A 277 -14.77 8.65 22.31
N ASP A 278 -13.95 9.68 22.47
CA ASP A 278 -12.67 9.85 21.78
C ASP A 278 -11.69 8.67 22.02
N LYS A 279 -11.77 8.08 23.19
CA LYS A 279 -10.90 6.97 23.58
C LYS A 279 -11.34 5.63 22.99
N PHE A 280 -12.62 5.33 22.99
CA PHE A 280 -13.11 3.97 22.70
C PHE A 280 -13.78 3.84 21.33
N LYS A 281 -14.29 4.93 20.76
CA LYS A 281 -14.97 4.93 19.44
C LYS A 281 -16.06 3.85 19.31
N GLY A 282 -16.75 3.53 20.40
CA GLY A 282 -17.72 2.44 20.44
C GLY A 282 -19.09 2.82 19.86
N VAL A 283 -19.63 1.92 19.04
CA VAL A 283 -21.03 1.96 18.61
C VAL A 283 -21.70 0.62 18.91
N ARG A 284 -23.00 0.69 19.18
CA ARG A 284 -23.83 -0.49 19.39
C ARG A 284 -24.75 -0.69 18.19
N LEU A 285 -24.71 -1.89 17.63
CA LEU A 285 -25.64 -2.31 16.59
C LEU A 285 -26.72 -3.18 17.21
N ASN A 286 -27.97 -2.79 17.04
CA ASN A 286 -29.15 -3.60 17.38
C ASN A 286 -29.80 -4.08 16.08
N ILE A 287 -29.82 -5.38 15.88
CA ILE A 287 -30.31 -6.02 14.67
C ILE A 287 -31.56 -6.80 15.06
N GLU A 288 -32.66 -6.45 14.44
CA GLU A 288 -33.94 -7.16 14.60
C GLU A 288 -34.62 -7.28 13.23
N PRO A 289 -35.66 -8.13 13.09
CA PRO A 289 -36.34 -8.26 11.81
C PRO A 289 -36.76 -6.90 11.24
N GLY A 290 -36.29 -6.61 10.04
CA GLY A 290 -36.60 -5.38 9.28
C GLY A 290 -35.80 -4.15 9.65
N THR A 291 -35.02 -4.13 10.75
CA THR A 291 -34.36 -2.91 11.24
C THR A 291 -32.96 -3.15 11.77
N LEU A 292 -32.04 -2.30 11.37
CA LEU A 292 -30.71 -2.14 11.97
C LEU A 292 -30.64 -0.77 12.64
N ARG A 293 -30.46 -0.74 13.95
CA ARG A 293 -30.27 0.48 14.72
C ARG A 293 -28.80 0.59 15.14
N VAL A 294 -28.22 1.79 14.93
CA VAL A 294 -26.87 2.12 15.38
C VAL A 294 -26.94 3.21 16.42
N ALA A 295 -26.35 2.99 17.57
CA ALA A 295 -26.37 3.93 18.68
C ALA A 295 -24.95 4.18 19.20
N SER A 296 -24.71 5.42 19.63
CA SER A 296 -23.46 5.82 20.30
C SER A 296 -23.76 6.78 21.45
N ASN A 297 -22.82 6.88 22.38
CA ASN A 297 -22.84 7.91 23.43
C ASN A 297 -21.40 8.33 23.78
N ASN A 298 -21.28 9.46 24.43
CA ASN A 298 -20.00 10.01 24.87
C ASN A 298 -19.99 10.26 26.39
N ALA A 299 -18.87 10.78 26.89
CA ALA A 299 -18.69 11.07 28.33
C ALA A 299 -19.58 12.23 28.82
N GLU A 300 -20.02 13.12 27.93
CA GLU A 300 -20.92 14.24 28.21
C GLU A 300 -22.38 13.81 28.25
N GLN A 301 -22.66 12.51 28.13
CA GLN A 301 -24.02 11.95 28.09
C GLN A 301 -24.84 12.38 26.86
N GLU A 302 -24.17 12.73 25.80
CA GLU A 302 -24.81 12.96 24.51
C GLU A 302 -24.99 11.63 23.78
N GLU A 303 -26.06 11.51 23.02
CA GLU A 303 -26.42 10.26 22.33
C GLU A 303 -26.74 10.50 20.86
N ALA A 304 -26.37 9.53 20.02
CA ALA A 304 -26.81 9.46 18.64
C ALA A 304 -27.46 8.11 18.38
N VAL A 305 -28.56 8.14 17.65
CA VAL A 305 -29.26 6.95 17.18
C VAL A 305 -29.64 7.16 15.72
N ASP A 306 -29.36 6.17 14.90
CA ASP A 306 -29.78 6.14 13.49
C ASP A 306 -30.28 4.73 13.12
N GLU A 307 -31.17 4.65 12.15
CA GLU A 307 -31.81 3.41 11.75
C GLU A 307 -31.73 3.20 10.25
N LEU A 308 -31.60 1.93 9.87
CA LEU A 308 -31.71 1.47 8.48
C LEU A 308 -32.76 0.37 8.39
N ASP A 309 -33.57 0.42 7.34
CA ASP A 309 -34.42 -0.69 6.97
C ASP A 309 -33.56 -1.78 6.32
N ILE A 310 -33.72 -3.03 6.76
CA ILE A 310 -32.99 -4.17 6.27
C ILE A 310 -33.94 -5.33 5.94
N ASP A 311 -33.60 -6.12 4.96
CA ASP A 311 -34.25 -7.38 4.66
C ASP A 311 -33.64 -8.48 5.52
N TYR A 312 -34.20 -8.66 6.71
CA TYR A 312 -33.71 -9.59 7.70
C TYR A 312 -34.84 -10.15 8.53
N ALA A 313 -34.83 -11.44 8.78
CA ALA A 313 -35.84 -12.15 9.56
C ALA A 313 -35.20 -13.14 10.59
N GLY A 314 -33.92 -12.96 10.90
CA GLY A 314 -33.19 -13.82 11.84
C GLY A 314 -33.35 -13.39 13.30
N ASP A 315 -32.40 -13.82 14.11
CA ASP A 315 -32.39 -13.56 15.55
C ASP A 315 -32.15 -12.06 15.86
N ASN A 316 -32.67 -11.61 16.98
CA ASN A 316 -32.30 -10.32 17.52
C ASN A 316 -30.86 -10.37 18.05
N ILE A 317 -30.00 -9.44 17.61
CA ILE A 317 -28.59 -9.40 17.98
C ILE A 317 -28.27 -7.99 18.45
N GLU A 318 -27.60 -7.89 19.58
CA GLU A 318 -26.99 -6.67 20.08
C GLU A 318 -25.48 -6.89 20.14
N ILE A 319 -24.72 -6.04 19.45
CA ILE A 319 -23.26 -6.18 19.33
C ILE A 319 -22.58 -4.82 19.26
N GLY A 320 -21.47 -4.66 19.98
CA GLY A 320 -20.67 -3.45 19.99
C GLY A 320 -19.43 -3.57 19.13
N PHE A 321 -19.05 -2.47 18.49
CA PHE A 321 -17.83 -2.39 17.68
C PHE A 321 -17.12 -1.06 17.86
N ASN A 322 -15.83 -1.05 17.61
CA ASN A 322 -15.12 0.19 17.29
C ASN A 322 -15.60 0.67 15.92
N VAL A 323 -16.24 1.82 15.89
CA VAL A 323 -16.83 2.38 14.66
C VAL A 323 -15.80 2.63 13.57
N THR A 324 -14.56 2.99 13.95
CA THR A 324 -13.46 3.23 12.99
C THR A 324 -13.17 1.98 12.17
N TYR A 325 -13.19 0.80 12.78
CA TYR A 325 -12.94 -0.47 12.07
C TYR A 325 -14.02 -0.77 11.03
N LEU A 326 -15.26 -0.40 11.31
CA LEU A 326 -16.36 -0.56 10.36
C LEU A 326 -16.28 0.46 9.21
N ILE A 327 -16.02 1.71 9.55
CA ILE A 327 -15.88 2.80 8.57
C ILE A 327 -14.71 2.53 7.64
N ASP A 328 -13.56 2.11 8.17
CA ASP A 328 -12.37 1.80 7.36
C ASP A 328 -12.66 0.74 6.31
N ALA A 329 -13.32 -0.35 6.69
CA ALA A 329 -13.66 -1.42 5.76
C ALA A 329 -14.61 -0.93 4.65
N LEU A 330 -15.70 -0.28 5.03
CA LEU A 330 -16.71 0.19 4.08
C LEU A 330 -16.18 1.30 3.16
N SER A 331 -15.29 2.14 3.65
CA SER A 331 -14.66 3.22 2.87
C SER A 331 -13.67 2.69 1.82
N ASN A 332 -13.11 1.51 2.05
CA ASN A 332 -12.13 0.88 1.14
C ASN A 332 -12.74 -0.19 0.23
N MET A 333 -14.06 -0.33 0.23
CA MET A 333 -14.81 -1.13 -0.73
C MET A 333 -15.37 -0.24 -1.84
N SER A 334 -15.64 -0.81 -3.01
CA SER A 334 -16.23 -0.11 -4.15
C SER A 334 -17.61 -0.63 -4.55
N GLN A 335 -18.04 -1.77 -4.00
CA GLN A 335 -19.30 -2.42 -4.35
C GLN A 335 -20.49 -1.68 -3.74
N GLU A 336 -21.66 -1.77 -4.39
CA GLU A 336 -22.89 -1.17 -3.89
C GLU A 336 -23.44 -1.87 -2.66
N MET A 337 -23.33 -3.21 -2.61
CA MET A 337 -23.88 -4.04 -1.56
C MET A 337 -22.79 -4.73 -0.77
N VAL A 338 -23.01 -4.87 0.53
CA VAL A 338 -22.19 -5.66 1.43
C VAL A 338 -23.04 -6.66 2.18
N LYS A 339 -22.41 -7.73 2.62
CA LYS A 339 -23.04 -8.77 3.42
C LYS A 339 -22.39 -8.82 4.79
N LEU A 340 -23.21 -8.69 5.83
CA LEU A 340 -22.79 -8.79 7.22
C LEU A 340 -23.26 -10.12 7.77
N GLU A 341 -22.34 -10.92 8.28
CA GLU A 341 -22.60 -12.24 8.85
C GLU A 341 -22.26 -12.26 10.33
N LEU A 342 -23.19 -12.72 11.14
CA LEU A 342 -23.14 -12.69 12.60
C LEU A 342 -23.66 -13.99 13.20
N SER A 343 -23.12 -14.39 14.34
CA SER A 343 -23.67 -15.47 15.17
C SER A 343 -24.42 -14.93 16.37
N ASP A 344 -23.73 -14.10 17.17
CA ASP A 344 -24.26 -13.51 18.41
C ASP A 344 -23.51 -12.21 18.73
N GLY A 345 -23.80 -11.61 19.88
CA GLY A 345 -23.18 -10.37 20.33
C GLY A 345 -21.75 -10.49 20.86
N ASN A 346 -21.19 -11.69 20.95
CA ASN A 346 -19.87 -11.94 21.52
C ASN A 346 -18.86 -12.51 20.52
N SER A 347 -19.30 -12.87 19.33
CA SER A 347 -18.48 -13.47 18.29
C SER A 347 -18.11 -12.45 17.22
N SER A 348 -16.95 -12.63 16.59
CA SER A 348 -16.50 -11.77 15.51
C SER A 348 -17.50 -11.74 14.35
N ALA A 349 -17.71 -10.56 13.80
CA ALA A 349 -18.52 -10.37 12.60
C ALA A 349 -17.68 -10.53 11.35
N LEU A 350 -18.31 -10.95 10.27
CA LEU A 350 -17.71 -11.13 8.95
C LEU A 350 -18.43 -10.25 7.94
N PHE A 351 -17.67 -9.37 7.26
CA PHE A 351 -18.13 -8.65 6.08
C PHE A 351 -17.63 -9.33 4.82
N THR A 352 -18.53 -9.56 3.90
CA THR A 352 -18.22 -10.11 2.57
C THR A 352 -18.94 -9.30 1.50
N ILE A 353 -18.61 -9.59 0.25
CA ILE A 353 -19.28 -9.00 -0.91
C ILE A 353 -20.20 -10.08 -1.48
N PRO A 354 -21.49 -9.79 -1.72
CA PRO A 354 -22.40 -10.76 -2.31
C PRO A 354 -21.84 -11.35 -3.62
N GLU A 355 -21.93 -12.65 -3.76
CA GLU A 355 -21.49 -13.40 -4.95
C GLU A 355 -19.99 -13.28 -5.26
N ASN A 356 -19.19 -12.79 -4.32
CA ASN A 356 -17.74 -12.62 -4.47
C ASN A 356 -17.02 -13.15 -3.25
N ALA A 357 -16.34 -14.29 -3.40
CA ALA A 357 -15.61 -14.95 -2.32
C ALA A 357 -14.17 -14.44 -2.14
N THR A 358 -13.75 -13.43 -2.91
CA THR A 358 -12.36 -12.97 -2.91
C THR A 358 -12.04 -11.96 -1.80
N PHE A 359 -13.05 -11.43 -1.13
CA PHE A 359 -12.87 -10.47 -0.05
C PHE A 359 -13.56 -10.94 1.24
N LYS A 360 -12.85 -10.79 2.35
CA LYS A 360 -13.38 -11.07 3.69
C LYS A 360 -12.81 -10.06 4.67
N TYR A 361 -13.66 -9.55 5.54
CA TYR A 361 -13.24 -8.65 6.61
C TYR A 361 -13.84 -9.13 7.94
N VAL A 362 -12.97 -9.39 8.89
CA VAL A 362 -13.35 -9.85 10.23
C VAL A 362 -13.13 -8.72 11.21
N VAL A 363 -14.11 -8.43 12.05
CA VAL A 363 -13.99 -7.46 13.13
C VAL A 363 -14.42 -8.08 14.45
N MET A 364 -13.57 -7.95 15.46
CA MET A 364 -13.87 -8.41 16.81
C MET A 364 -14.83 -7.43 17.48
N PRO A 365 -15.86 -7.95 18.19
CA PRO A 365 -16.74 -7.07 18.95
C PRO A 365 -16.03 -6.48 20.15
N MET A 366 -16.55 -5.37 20.63
CA MET A 366 -16.14 -4.78 21.89
C MET A 366 -17.31 -4.76 22.86
N ARG A 367 -17.00 -4.82 24.14
CA ARG A 367 -18.02 -4.64 25.20
C ARG A 367 -18.28 -3.14 25.39
N ILE A 368 -19.52 -2.76 25.29
CA ILE A 368 -19.97 -1.38 25.45
C ILE A 368 -20.98 -1.31 26.61
#